data_d7529b5de887ca770d614561af25b4a6
#
_entry.id   d7529b5de887ca770d614561af25b4a6
#
_cell.length_a   1.000
_cell.length_b   1.000
_cell.length_c   1.000
_cell.angle_alpha   90.00
_cell.angle_beta   90.00
_cell.angle_gamma   90.00
#
_symmetry.space_group_name_H-M   'P 1'
#
loop_
_entity.id
_entity.type
_entity.pdbx_description
1 polymer ?
#
loop_
_entity_poly.entity_id
_entity_poly.type
_entity_poly.pdbx_seq_one_letter_code
_entity_poly.pdbx_strand_id
1 'polypeptide(L)'
;MPIYFNSAPTDFPFQFDSIGNNWNQEPTLRPDGFPVYHYLQTQKGSGILSIDEKKYTIGENQGVLLAPGIPHVYHSASGQWITLFATFSGSMSPYFSALFGSSHLLFFENEKAASIRKLIEQAVLHHQETPTDPQLLSLECYQVLLQFIGGLQSNPSQQPAWEKYVRPVLTIIHTRYMEDLTADALSQKVFVTPQYLSRLFSRYLGCSVYEYLTKFRISKAKELLVSHRTRKIQDISQDVGYTDASHFVLMFRKTTGMTPSEFRKIN
;
A
#
# COMPACT_ATOMS: atom_id res chain seq x y z
N MET A 1 -3.15 -24.57 17.73
CA MET A 1 -2.52 -23.69 16.75
C MET A 1 -2.91 -24.12 15.36
N PRO A 2 -3.83 -23.47 14.69
CA PRO A 2 -4.24 -23.93 13.38
C PRO A 2 -3.41 -23.26 12.28
N ILE A 3 -2.72 -24.06 11.50
CA ILE A 3 -2.31 -23.71 10.15
C ILE A 3 -3.29 -24.40 9.22
N TYR A 4 -3.89 -23.62 8.35
CA TYR A 4 -4.79 -24.13 7.32
C TYR A 4 -4.08 -24.06 5.98
N PHE A 5 -4.07 -25.18 5.28
CA PHE A 5 -3.61 -25.30 3.89
C PHE A 5 -4.83 -25.52 3.00
N ASN A 6 -4.87 -24.81 1.90
CA ASN A 6 -5.86 -25.10 0.88
C ASN A 6 -5.53 -26.45 0.23
N SER A 7 -6.31 -27.47 0.52
CA SER A 7 -6.08 -28.84 0.02
C SER A 7 -6.85 -29.15 -1.28
N ALA A 8 -7.65 -28.20 -1.78
CA ALA A 8 -8.41 -28.39 -3.02
C ALA A 8 -7.98 -27.37 -4.08
N PRO A 9 -7.63 -27.78 -5.31
CA PRO A 9 -7.50 -26.85 -6.42
C PRO A 9 -8.90 -26.31 -6.72
N THR A 10 -9.13 -25.05 -6.30
CA THR A 10 -10.34 -24.32 -6.63
C THR A 10 -10.00 -23.23 -7.63
N ASP A 11 -10.86 -23.04 -8.65
CA ASP A 11 -10.67 -22.00 -9.67
C ASP A 11 -11.05 -20.60 -9.19
N PHE A 12 -11.01 -20.36 -7.87
CA PHE A 12 -11.31 -19.04 -7.31
C PHE A 12 -10.25 -18.01 -7.71
N PRO A 13 -10.67 -16.76 -7.98
CA PRO A 13 -9.75 -15.68 -8.37
C PRO A 13 -8.71 -15.39 -7.29
N PHE A 14 -9.08 -15.43 -6.02
CA PHE A 14 -8.27 -15.13 -4.87
C PHE A 14 -8.41 -16.23 -3.82
N GLN A 15 -7.28 -16.74 -3.33
CA GLN A 15 -7.26 -17.83 -2.37
C GLN A 15 -6.13 -17.67 -1.36
N PHE A 16 -6.38 -18.03 -0.11
CA PHE A 16 -5.30 -18.35 0.80
C PHE A 16 -4.73 -19.73 0.44
N ASP A 17 -3.45 -19.79 0.09
CA ASP A 17 -2.73 -21.04 -0.07
C ASP A 17 -2.43 -21.66 1.29
N SER A 18 -1.98 -20.82 2.24
CA SER A 18 -1.94 -21.14 3.66
C SER A 18 -2.21 -19.90 4.51
N ILE A 19 -2.74 -20.10 5.71
CA ILE A 19 -3.07 -19.04 6.66
C ILE A 19 -2.90 -19.55 8.10
N GLY A 20 -2.41 -18.69 8.98
CA GLY A 20 -2.27 -19.03 10.39
C GLY A 20 -2.02 -17.83 11.28
N ASN A 21 -2.35 -18.00 12.57
CA ASN A 21 -2.10 -17.00 13.61
C ASN A 21 -1.53 -17.66 14.87
N ASN A 22 -1.01 -16.86 15.78
CA ASN A 22 -0.37 -17.31 17.03
C ASN A 22 0.70 -18.39 16.78
N TRP A 23 1.43 -18.25 15.68
CA TRP A 23 2.48 -19.18 15.31
C TRP A 23 3.78 -18.85 16.03
N ASN A 24 4.35 -19.79 16.79
CA ASN A 24 5.70 -19.66 17.33
C ASN A 24 6.69 -19.84 16.18
N GLN A 25 7.23 -18.73 15.71
CA GLN A 25 8.02 -18.70 14.48
C GLN A 25 9.40 -19.28 14.69
N GLU A 26 9.64 -20.43 14.07
CA GLU A 26 10.94 -21.05 14.02
C GLU A 26 11.86 -20.39 12.98
N PRO A 27 13.19 -20.46 13.18
CA PRO A 27 14.14 -20.02 12.16
C PRO A 27 13.87 -20.71 10.83
N THR A 28 13.74 -19.95 9.77
CA THR A 28 13.36 -20.47 8.45
C THR A 28 14.30 -19.92 7.39
N LEU A 29 14.87 -20.83 6.59
CA LEU A 29 15.70 -20.53 5.41
C LEU A 29 14.92 -20.89 4.15
N ARG A 30 14.81 -19.95 3.22
CA ARG A 30 14.17 -20.13 1.91
C ARG A 30 15.11 -19.67 0.80
N PRO A 31 16.03 -20.53 0.37
CA PRO A 31 17.07 -20.16 -0.60
C PRO A 31 16.49 -19.80 -1.98
N ASP A 32 15.35 -20.39 -2.35
CA ASP A 32 14.65 -20.16 -3.62
C ASP A 32 13.42 -19.24 -3.43
N GLY A 33 13.26 -18.65 -2.24
CA GLY A 33 12.08 -17.89 -1.87
C GLY A 33 10.86 -18.77 -1.60
N PHE A 34 9.69 -18.14 -1.51
CA PHE A 34 8.41 -18.83 -1.45
C PHE A 34 7.74 -18.75 -2.85
N PRO A 35 7.04 -19.77 -3.31
CA PRO A 35 6.52 -19.80 -4.69
C PRO A 35 5.35 -18.85 -4.93
N VAL A 36 4.72 -18.35 -3.88
CA VAL A 36 3.59 -17.43 -3.92
C VAL A 36 3.86 -16.20 -3.03
N TYR A 37 3.03 -15.18 -3.11
CA TYR A 37 3.10 -14.03 -2.19
C TYR A 37 2.92 -14.50 -0.75
N HIS A 38 3.80 -14.05 0.12
CA HIS A 38 3.86 -14.43 1.52
C HIS A 38 3.83 -13.19 2.43
N TYR A 39 2.78 -13.07 3.22
CA TYR A 39 2.67 -12.07 4.27
C TYR A 39 3.04 -12.66 5.62
N LEU A 40 3.89 -11.96 6.38
CA LEU A 40 4.31 -12.30 7.73
C LEU A 40 4.17 -11.06 8.61
N GLN A 41 3.52 -11.19 9.77
CA GLN A 41 3.36 -10.10 10.75
C GLN A 41 3.68 -10.57 12.15
N THR A 42 4.42 -9.75 12.89
CA THR A 42 4.71 -10.00 14.32
C THR A 42 3.50 -9.68 15.17
N GLN A 43 3.04 -10.65 15.94
CA GLN A 43 2.01 -10.47 16.96
C GLN A 43 2.62 -10.20 18.34
N LYS A 44 3.76 -10.85 18.68
CA LYS A 44 4.49 -10.66 19.93
C LYS A 44 5.97 -10.90 19.72
N GLY A 45 6.81 -10.11 20.37
CA GLY A 45 8.26 -10.17 20.23
C GLY A 45 8.77 -9.45 18.99
N SER A 46 9.84 -9.92 18.40
CA SER A 46 10.40 -9.38 17.17
C SER A 46 11.20 -10.42 16.39
N GLY A 47 11.24 -10.27 15.08
CA GLY A 47 12.04 -11.09 14.18
C GLY A 47 13.01 -10.29 13.35
N ILE A 48 14.01 -10.98 12.83
CA ILE A 48 14.95 -10.44 11.84
C ILE A 48 14.68 -11.17 10.53
N LEU A 49 14.33 -10.40 9.51
CA LEU A 49 14.22 -10.82 8.11
C LEU A 49 15.49 -10.40 7.38
N SER A 50 16.18 -11.34 6.75
CA SER A 50 17.37 -11.09 5.93
C SER A 50 17.04 -11.40 4.46
N ILE A 51 17.27 -10.42 3.57
CA ILE A 51 17.13 -10.53 2.12
C ILE A 51 18.41 -9.96 1.52
N ASP A 52 19.12 -10.74 0.73
CA ASP A 52 20.46 -10.42 0.27
C ASP A 52 21.38 -10.09 1.48
N GLU A 53 22.04 -8.94 1.44
CA GLU A 53 22.89 -8.46 2.54
C GLU A 53 22.15 -7.56 3.55
N LYS A 54 20.83 -7.30 3.33
CA LYS A 54 20.06 -6.41 4.18
C LYS A 54 19.29 -7.16 5.24
N LYS A 55 19.29 -6.59 6.46
CA LYS A 55 18.53 -7.10 7.60
C LYS A 55 17.43 -6.12 7.99
N TYR A 56 16.24 -6.64 8.21
CA TYR A 56 15.07 -5.88 8.60
C TYR A 56 14.52 -6.43 9.91
N THR A 57 14.38 -5.58 10.91
CA THR A 57 13.70 -5.97 12.16
C THR A 57 12.19 -5.77 11.97
N ILE A 58 11.43 -6.81 12.27
CA ILE A 58 9.96 -6.78 12.22
C ILE A 58 9.46 -6.87 13.66
N GLY A 59 9.12 -5.71 14.22
CA GLY A 59 8.61 -5.59 15.60
C GLY A 59 7.11 -5.86 15.70
N GLU A 60 6.58 -5.77 16.92
CA GLU A 60 5.14 -5.97 17.17
C GLU A 60 4.28 -5.04 16.33
N ASN A 61 3.19 -5.59 15.78
CA ASN A 61 2.28 -4.90 14.85
C ASN A 61 2.96 -4.36 13.57
N GLN A 62 4.10 -4.94 13.20
CA GLN A 62 4.72 -4.72 11.90
C GLN A 62 4.62 -5.99 11.06
N GLY A 63 4.32 -5.82 9.79
CA GLY A 63 4.19 -6.91 8.83
C GLY A 63 4.96 -6.64 7.55
N VAL A 64 5.22 -7.70 6.81
CA VAL A 64 5.93 -7.66 5.54
C VAL A 64 5.27 -8.58 4.54
N LEU A 65 5.09 -8.11 3.30
CA LEU A 65 4.70 -8.92 2.15
C LEU A 65 5.91 -9.13 1.27
N LEU A 66 6.24 -10.39 1.02
CA LEU A 66 7.30 -10.82 0.12
C LEU A 66 6.69 -11.31 -1.20
N ALA A 67 7.27 -10.88 -2.31
CA ALA A 67 6.92 -11.40 -3.63
C ALA A 67 7.44 -12.84 -3.83
N PRO A 68 6.86 -13.60 -4.78
CA PRO A 68 7.33 -14.94 -5.10
C PRO A 68 8.81 -14.97 -5.50
N GLY A 69 9.50 -16.06 -5.13
CA GLY A 69 10.87 -16.34 -5.56
C GLY A 69 11.95 -15.46 -4.93
N ILE A 70 11.64 -14.68 -3.90
CA ILE A 70 12.65 -13.85 -3.21
C ILE A 70 13.37 -14.69 -2.14
N PRO A 71 14.69 -14.97 -2.31
CA PRO A 71 15.48 -15.68 -1.30
C PRO A 71 15.50 -14.90 0.02
N HIS A 72 15.21 -15.58 1.13
CA HIS A 72 15.18 -14.91 2.42
C HIS A 72 15.40 -15.89 3.60
N VAL A 73 15.83 -15.31 4.69
CA VAL A 73 15.94 -16.00 5.98
C VAL A 73 15.23 -15.14 7.02
N TYR A 74 14.51 -15.78 7.92
CA TYR A 74 14.01 -15.09 9.10
C TYR A 74 14.14 -15.94 10.36
N HIS A 75 14.35 -15.27 11.47
CA HIS A 75 14.49 -15.87 12.80
C HIS A 75 14.09 -14.86 13.88
N SER A 76 13.83 -15.35 15.10
CA SER A 76 13.62 -14.47 16.25
C SER A 76 14.81 -13.54 16.49
N ALA A 77 14.56 -12.28 16.80
CA ALA A 77 15.60 -11.35 17.24
C ALA A 77 16.06 -11.64 18.66
N SER A 78 15.14 -12.05 19.55
CA SER A 78 15.42 -12.46 20.94
C SER A 78 14.21 -13.19 21.52
N GLY A 79 14.44 -14.36 22.11
CA GLY A 79 13.40 -15.15 22.79
C GLY A 79 12.31 -15.66 21.84
N GLN A 80 11.07 -15.60 22.31
CA GLN A 80 9.93 -16.09 21.55
C GLN A 80 9.44 -15.05 20.55
N TRP A 81 9.14 -15.48 19.31
CA TRP A 81 8.58 -14.67 18.26
C TRP A 81 7.27 -15.29 17.77
N ILE A 82 6.16 -14.64 18.09
CA ILE A 82 4.83 -15.06 17.67
C ILE A 82 4.40 -14.28 16.45
N THR A 83 3.96 -15.00 15.42
CA THR A 83 3.59 -14.41 14.14
C THR A 83 2.19 -14.82 13.70
N LEU A 84 1.68 -14.05 12.78
CA LEU A 84 0.53 -14.31 11.92
C LEU A 84 1.05 -14.29 10.50
N PHE A 85 0.55 -15.18 9.65
CA PHE A 85 0.96 -15.26 8.26
C PHE A 85 -0.20 -15.63 7.33
N ALA A 86 -0.03 -15.28 6.07
CA ALA A 86 -0.89 -15.74 4.98
C ALA A 86 -0.08 -15.85 3.69
N THR A 87 -0.38 -16.86 2.88
CA THR A 87 0.13 -16.99 1.51
C THR A 87 -1.03 -16.97 0.53
N PHE A 88 -0.80 -16.44 -0.65
CA PHE A 88 -1.86 -16.06 -1.58
C PHE A 88 -1.67 -16.66 -2.96
N SER A 89 -2.74 -17.31 -3.46
CA SER A 89 -2.81 -17.91 -4.78
C SER A 89 -4.15 -17.59 -5.47
N GLY A 90 -4.50 -18.33 -6.50
CA GLY A 90 -5.75 -18.19 -7.27
C GLY A 90 -5.50 -17.82 -8.73
N SER A 91 -6.56 -17.87 -9.56
CA SER A 91 -6.43 -17.60 -11.00
C SER A 91 -6.01 -16.17 -11.34
N MET A 92 -6.18 -15.21 -10.40
CA MET A 92 -5.74 -13.83 -10.54
C MET A 92 -4.31 -13.58 -10.01
N SER A 93 -3.62 -14.58 -9.46
CA SER A 93 -2.28 -14.42 -8.91
C SER A 93 -1.23 -13.87 -9.90
N PRO A 94 -1.27 -14.12 -11.22
CA PRO A 94 -0.37 -13.50 -12.18
C PRO A 94 -0.46 -11.96 -12.23
N TYR A 95 -1.57 -11.40 -11.78
CA TYR A 95 -1.83 -9.95 -11.80
C TYR A 95 -1.55 -9.26 -10.46
N PHE A 96 -1.14 -9.97 -9.41
CA PHE A 96 -0.88 -9.39 -8.10
C PHE A 96 0.25 -8.35 -8.13
N SER A 97 1.27 -8.56 -8.96
CA SER A 97 2.33 -7.55 -9.15
C SER A 97 1.81 -6.22 -9.69
N ALA A 98 0.76 -6.23 -10.51
CA ALA A 98 0.11 -5.01 -10.99
C ALA A 98 -0.67 -4.30 -9.89
N LEU A 99 -1.21 -5.03 -8.91
CA LEU A 99 -1.93 -4.46 -7.75
C LEU A 99 -0.96 -3.86 -6.72
N PHE A 100 0.17 -4.52 -6.46
CA PHE A 100 1.09 -4.14 -5.38
C PHE A 100 2.27 -3.29 -5.87
N GLY A 101 2.43 -3.10 -7.18
CA GLY A 101 3.61 -2.51 -7.81
C GLY A 101 4.74 -3.54 -7.98
N SER A 102 5.80 -3.11 -8.64
CA SER A 102 6.96 -3.97 -8.95
C SER A 102 7.88 -4.24 -7.74
N SER A 103 7.46 -3.87 -6.53
CA SER A 103 8.28 -4.05 -5.35
C SER A 103 8.28 -5.50 -4.89
N HIS A 104 9.48 -6.05 -4.65
CA HIS A 104 9.65 -7.41 -4.13
C HIS A 104 9.34 -7.53 -2.64
N LEU A 105 9.26 -6.38 -1.94
CA LEU A 105 9.09 -6.31 -0.50
C LEU A 105 8.25 -5.09 -0.13
N LEU A 106 7.18 -5.29 0.62
CA LEU A 106 6.33 -4.21 1.13
C LEU A 106 6.19 -4.33 2.64
N PHE A 107 6.32 -3.22 3.35
CA PHE A 107 6.18 -3.14 4.80
C PHE A 107 4.84 -2.50 5.19
N PHE A 108 4.30 -2.96 6.30
CA PHE A 108 3.05 -2.50 6.88
C PHE A 108 3.21 -2.29 8.38
N GLU A 109 2.65 -1.21 8.89
CA GLU A 109 2.66 -0.90 10.31
C GLU A 109 1.41 -0.12 10.72
N ASN A 110 1.29 0.18 12.01
CA ASN A 110 0.21 1.00 12.57
C ASN A 110 -1.18 0.47 12.19
N GLU A 111 -2.10 1.37 11.84
CA GLU A 111 -3.49 1.06 11.48
C GLU A 111 -3.61 0.07 10.32
N LYS A 112 -2.69 0.17 9.35
CA LYS A 112 -2.69 -0.71 8.18
C LYS A 112 -2.37 -2.16 8.57
N ALA A 113 -1.32 -2.37 9.36
CA ALA A 113 -0.98 -3.70 9.87
C ALA A 113 -2.07 -4.25 10.81
N ALA A 114 -2.67 -3.39 11.64
CA ALA A 114 -3.79 -3.78 12.49
C ALA A 114 -5.02 -4.23 11.68
N SER A 115 -5.35 -3.53 10.59
CA SER A 115 -6.43 -3.92 9.68
C SER A 115 -6.17 -5.26 9.00
N ILE A 116 -4.95 -5.47 8.50
CA ILE A 116 -4.54 -6.75 7.88
C ILE A 116 -4.64 -7.88 8.90
N ARG A 117 -4.13 -7.66 10.11
CA ARG A 117 -4.20 -8.63 11.20
C ARG A 117 -5.63 -9.07 11.48
N LYS A 118 -6.55 -8.11 11.66
CA LYS A 118 -7.97 -8.38 11.93
C LYS A 118 -8.61 -9.23 10.85
N LEU A 119 -8.36 -8.92 9.56
CA LEU A 119 -8.91 -9.67 8.45
C LEU A 119 -8.36 -11.10 8.39
N ILE A 120 -7.06 -11.29 8.63
CA ILE A 120 -6.45 -12.62 8.65
C ILE A 120 -6.95 -13.44 9.84
N GLU A 121 -7.06 -12.84 11.04
CA GLU A 121 -7.60 -13.52 12.23
C GLU A 121 -9.05 -13.95 12.00
N GLN A 122 -9.87 -13.13 11.34
CA GLN A 122 -11.24 -13.49 10.96
C GLN A 122 -11.28 -14.65 9.95
N ALA A 123 -10.47 -14.60 8.90
CA ALA A 123 -10.38 -15.68 7.92
C ALA A 123 -9.90 -17.00 8.56
N VAL A 124 -8.98 -16.95 9.52
CA VAL A 124 -8.55 -18.13 10.30
C VAL A 124 -9.72 -18.73 11.07
N LEU A 125 -10.60 -17.92 11.65
CA LEU A 125 -11.80 -18.42 12.35
C LEU A 125 -12.77 -19.13 11.39
N HIS A 126 -13.02 -18.55 10.22
CA HIS A 126 -13.90 -19.16 9.22
C HIS A 126 -13.34 -20.45 8.61
N HIS A 127 -12.01 -20.59 8.56
CA HIS A 127 -11.38 -21.88 8.18
C HIS A 127 -11.63 -22.99 9.22
N GLN A 128 -12.04 -22.67 10.44
CA GLN A 128 -12.38 -23.67 11.46
C GLN A 128 -13.82 -24.16 11.35
N GLU A 129 -14.67 -23.47 10.61
CA GLU A 129 -16.06 -23.84 10.43
C GLU A 129 -16.18 -25.07 9.52
N THR A 130 -17.16 -25.92 9.80
CA THR A 130 -17.42 -27.13 9.01
C THR A 130 -18.92 -27.18 8.67
N PRO A 131 -19.30 -27.11 7.40
CA PRO A 131 -18.44 -27.03 6.22
C PRO A 131 -17.84 -25.62 6.02
N THR A 132 -16.62 -25.57 5.51
CA THR A 132 -15.96 -24.31 5.13
C THR A 132 -16.67 -23.72 3.91
N ASP A 133 -16.92 -22.41 3.90
CA ASP A 133 -17.44 -21.68 2.74
C ASP A 133 -16.29 -21.13 1.86
N PRO A 134 -16.01 -21.74 0.69
CA PRO A 134 -14.90 -21.31 -0.16
C PRO A 134 -15.14 -19.94 -0.80
N GLN A 135 -16.40 -19.51 -0.99
CA GLN A 135 -16.73 -18.21 -1.55
C GLN A 135 -16.43 -17.11 -0.54
N LEU A 136 -16.82 -17.31 0.72
CA LEU A 136 -16.48 -16.39 1.82
C LEU A 136 -14.98 -16.25 1.97
N LEU A 137 -14.23 -17.35 1.98
CA LEU A 137 -12.78 -17.33 2.10
C LEU A 137 -12.09 -16.63 0.92
N SER A 138 -12.63 -16.77 -0.30
CA SER A 138 -12.12 -16.04 -1.46
C SER A 138 -12.36 -14.53 -1.35
N LEU A 139 -13.53 -14.13 -0.84
CA LEU A 139 -13.85 -12.73 -0.57
C LEU A 139 -12.93 -12.14 0.50
N GLU A 140 -12.70 -12.85 1.59
CA GLU A 140 -11.80 -12.42 2.66
C GLU A 140 -10.35 -12.34 2.18
N CYS A 141 -9.90 -13.29 1.35
CA CYS A 141 -8.60 -13.23 0.71
C CYS A 141 -8.46 -11.93 -0.12
N TYR A 142 -9.46 -11.61 -0.94
CA TYR A 142 -9.48 -10.37 -1.71
C TYR A 142 -9.44 -9.13 -0.81
N GLN A 143 -10.19 -9.11 0.29
CA GLN A 143 -10.15 -8.01 1.26
C GLN A 143 -8.75 -7.80 1.85
N VAL A 144 -8.03 -8.88 2.19
CA VAL A 144 -6.65 -8.80 2.65
C VAL A 144 -5.73 -8.26 1.55
N LEU A 145 -5.85 -8.77 0.32
CA LEU A 145 -5.04 -8.31 -0.82
C LEU A 145 -5.21 -6.80 -1.11
N LEU A 146 -6.43 -6.27 -0.96
CA LEU A 146 -6.68 -4.83 -1.08
C LEU A 146 -5.92 -4.01 -0.03
N GLN A 147 -5.66 -4.55 1.16
CA GLN A 147 -4.87 -3.86 2.18
C GLN A 147 -3.40 -3.72 1.78
N PHE A 148 -2.87 -4.55 0.89
CA PHE A 148 -1.48 -4.43 0.45
C PHE A 148 -1.24 -3.29 -0.54
N ILE A 149 -2.29 -2.72 -1.13
CA ILE A 149 -2.17 -1.56 -2.01
C ILE A 149 -1.65 -0.36 -1.21
N GLY A 150 -0.56 0.24 -1.71
CA GLY A 150 0.11 1.37 -1.04
C GLY A 150 0.96 0.97 0.16
N GLY A 151 1.39 -0.28 0.25
CA GLY A 151 2.43 -0.73 1.17
C GLY A 151 3.74 0.02 0.94
N LEU A 152 4.55 0.17 2.00
CA LEU A 152 5.81 0.90 1.95
C LEU A 152 6.91 0.00 1.38
N GLN A 153 7.68 0.50 0.41
CA GLN A 153 8.76 -0.25 -0.26
C GLN A 153 9.99 -0.47 0.62
N SER A 154 9.96 0.02 1.86
CA SER A 154 11.04 -0.16 2.85
C SER A 154 10.50 0.04 4.25
N ASN A 155 11.10 -0.63 5.22
CA ASN A 155 10.68 -0.56 6.62
C ASN A 155 10.71 0.90 7.12
N PRO A 156 9.57 1.49 7.50
CA PRO A 156 9.49 2.87 7.95
C PRO A 156 10.33 3.16 9.19
N SER A 157 10.46 2.19 10.11
CA SER A 157 11.31 2.34 11.29
C SER A 157 12.81 2.44 10.93
N GLN A 158 13.20 2.07 9.72
CA GLN A 158 14.55 2.25 9.16
C GLN A 158 14.67 3.45 8.22
N GLN A 159 13.61 4.22 8.01
CA GLN A 159 13.63 5.39 7.12
C GLN A 159 13.13 6.66 7.80
N PRO A 160 13.97 7.28 8.62
CA PRO A 160 13.68 8.60 9.21
C PRO A 160 13.25 9.64 8.17
N ALA A 161 13.68 9.48 6.91
CA ALA A 161 13.38 10.40 5.83
C ALA A 161 11.90 10.43 5.41
N TRP A 162 11.17 9.32 5.47
CA TRP A 162 9.72 9.31 5.22
C TRP A 162 8.98 10.14 6.26
N GLU A 163 9.15 9.79 7.54
CA GLU A 163 8.46 10.45 8.65
C GLU A 163 8.87 11.91 8.78
N LYS A 164 10.15 12.21 8.58
CA LYS A 164 10.70 13.55 8.76
C LYS A 164 10.40 14.50 7.61
N TYR A 165 10.33 14.00 6.37
CA TYR A 165 10.29 14.87 5.19
C TYR A 165 9.07 14.62 4.28
N VAL A 166 8.72 13.36 3.99
CA VAL A 166 7.66 13.06 3.00
C VAL A 166 6.27 13.20 3.62
N ARG A 167 6.04 12.56 4.76
CA ARG A 167 4.72 12.58 5.43
C ARG A 167 4.25 13.99 5.82
N PRO A 168 5.08 14.89 6.38
CA PRO A 168 4.65 16.27 6.64
C PRO A 168 4.28 17.03 5.36
N VAL A 169 5.02 16.82 4.26
CA VAL A 169 4.70 17.44 2.97
C VAL A 169 3.37 16.92 2.41
N LEU A 170 3.10 15.63 2.52
CA LEU A 170 1.81 15.06 2.13
C LEU A 170 0.66 15.67 2.95
N THR A 171 0.84 15.84 4.26
CA THR A 171 -0.15 16.50 5.12
C THR A 171 -0.42 17.93 4.66
N ILE A 172 0.62 18.71 4.32
CA ILE A 172 0.46 20.07 3.79
C ILE A 172 -0.31 20.04 2.46
N ILE A 173 0.06 19.17 1.54
CA ILE A 173 -0.64 19.03 0.26
C ILE A 173 -2.13 18.71 0.49
N HIS A 174 -2.44 17.71 1.32
CA HIS A 174 -3.83 17.30 1.55
C HIS A 174 -4.70 18.35 2.21
N THR A 175 -4.13 19.19 3.07
CA THR A 175 -4.87 20.21 3.81
C THR A 175 -4.88 21.58 3.12
N ARG A 176 -3.89 21.86 2.27
CA ARG A 176 -3.63 23.20 1.71
C ARG A 176 -3.45 23.18 0.19
N TYR A 177 -3.93 22.16 -0.53
CA TYR A 177 -3.77 21.99 -1.99
C TYR A 177 -4.28 23.16 -2.83
N MET A 178 -5.21 23.96 -2.30
CA MET A 178 -5.76 25.15 -2.97
C MET A 178 -4.78 26.33 -3.02
N GLU A 179 -3.76 26.32 -2.14
CA GLU A 179 -2.76 27.38 -2.07
C GLU A 179 -1.68 27.21 -3.15
N ASP A 180 -0.89 28.26 -3.37
CA ASP A 180 0.26 28.18 -4.28
C ASP A 180 1.40 27.37 -3.63
N LEU A 181 1.35 26.07 -3.84
CA LEU A 181 2.34 25.12 -3.32
C LEU A 181 3.36 24.79 -4.41
N THR A 182 4.60 25.25 -4.20
CA THR A 182 5.74 24.91 -5.03
C THR A 182 6.63 23.87 -4.34
N ALA A 183 7.42 23.12 -5.12
CA ALA A 183 8.39 22.18 -4.56
C ALA A 183 9.41 22.89 -3.66
N ASP A 184 9.79 24.12 -4.00
CA ASP A 184 10.68 24.97 -3.20
C ASP A 184 10.05 25.33 -1.86
N ALA A 185 8.82 25.84 -1.86
CA ALA A 185 8.10 26.20 -0.64
C ALA A 185 7.89 24.99 0.28
N LEU A 186 7.54 23.84 -0.29
CA LEU A 186 7.34 22.59 0.45
C LEU A 186 8.65 22.04 1.03
N SER A 187 9.75 22.13 0.27
CA SER A 187 11.07 21.67 0.74
C SER A 187 11.60 22.52 1.91
N GLN A 188 11.34 23.83 1.88
CA GLN A 188 11.67 24.75 2.99
C GLN A 188 10.91 24.40 4.27
N LYS A 189 9.64 23.96 4.18
CA LYS A 189 8.83 23.56 5.35
C LYS A 189 9.41 22.35 6.09
N VAL A 190 10.17 21.51 5.40
CA VAL A 190 10.81 20.32 5.98
C VAL A 190 12.35 20.43 6.04
N PHE A 191 12.89 21.65 5.81
CA PHE A 191 14.31 21.98 5.93
C PHE A 191 15.24 21.13 5.05
N VAL A 192 14.86 20.91 3.80
CA VAL A 192 15.67 20.18 2.80
C VAL A 192 15.73 20.94 1.48
N THR A 193 16.61 20.51 0.57
CA THR A 193 16.63 21.05 -0.79
C THR A 193 15.48 20.48 -1.65
N PRO A 194 14.96 21.21 -2.64
CA PRO A 194 13.93 20.73 -3.56
C PRO A 194 14.33 19.43 -4.28
N GLN A 195 15.60 19.29 -4.65
CA GLN A 195 16.15 18.10 -5.29
C GLN A 195 16.12 16.88 -4.37
N TYR A 196 16.43 17.08 -3.09
CA TYR A 196 16.36 15.99 -2.11
C TYR A 196 14.92 15.55 -1.87
N LEU A 197 13.99 16.51 -1.71
CA LEU A 197 12.58 16.23 -1.56
C LEU A 197 12.02 15.48 -2.80
N SER A 198 12.39 15.92 -4.00
CA SER A 198 11.99 15.27 -5.26
C SER A 198 12.46 13.82 -5.35
N ARG A 199 13.72 13.55 -4.95
CA ARG A 199 14.26 12.18 -4.89
C ARG A 199 13.49 11.31 -3.89
N LEU A 200 13.10 11.88 -2.73
CA LEU A 200 12.30 11.15 -1.74
C LEU A 200 10.91 10.83 -2.30
N PHE A 201 10.24 11.80 -2.93
CA PHE A 201 8.93 11.57 -3.56
C PHE A 201 9.00 10.51 -4.65
N SER A 202 9.98 10.58 -5.55
CA SER A 202 10.19 9.55 -6.58
C SER A 202 10.45 8.17 -5.97
N ARG A 203 11.26 8.12 -4.90
CA ARG A 203 11.59 6.87 -4.19
C ARG A 203 10.39 6.25 -3.49
N TYR A 204 9.57 7.04 -2.80
CA TYR A 204 8.49 6.54 -1.94
C TYR A 204 7.12 6.48 -2.63
N LEU A 205 6.89 7.38 -3.60
CA LEU A 205 5.58 7.57 -4.24
C LEU A 205 5.60 7.33 -5.75
N GLY A 206 6.79 7.08 -6.33
CA GLY A 206 6.95 6.83 -7.76
C GLY A 206 6.66 8.04 -8.66
N CYS A 207 6.57 9.26 -8.08
CA CYS A 207 6.28 10.47 -8.82
C CYS A 207 6.95 11.69 -8.18
N SER A 208 7.03 12.81 -8.91
CA SER A 208 7.52 14.09 -8.37
C SER A 208 6.48 14.73 -7.43
N VAL A 209 6.94 15.71 -6.62
CA VAL A 209 6.06 16.53 -5.75
C VAL A 209 4.97 17.21 -6.58
N TYR A 210 5.35 17.79 -7.73
CA TYR A 210 4.44 18.46 -8.64
C TYR A 210 3.38 17.51 -9.24
N GLU A 211 3.79 16.33 -9.68
CA GLU A 211 2.87 15.32 -10.20
C GLU A 211 1.90 14.82 -9.14
N TYR A 212 2.37 14.64 -7.91
CA TYR A 212 1.50 14.26 -6.80
C TYR A 212 0.44 15.33 -6.51
N LEU A 213 0.86 16.60 -6.36
CA LEU A 213 -0.05 17.73 -6.14
C LEU A 213 -1.06 17.86 -7.29
N THR A 214 -0.59 17.73 -8.54
CA THR A 214 -1.46 17.78 -9.73
C THR A 214 -2.52 16.69 -9.69
N LYS A 215 -2.13 15.42 -9.47
CA LYS A 215 -3.07 14.30 -9.35
C LYS A 215 -4.08 14.52 -8.24
N PHE A 216 -3.65 15.03 -7.09
CA PHE A 216 -4.53 15.33 -5.97
C PHE A 216 -5.55 16.42 -6.30
N ARG A 217 -5.11 17.55 -6.89
CA ARG A 217 -5.99 18.63 -7.36
C ARG A 217 -7.01 18.15 -8.39
N ILE A 218 -6.58 17.34 -9.36
CA ILE A 218 -7.47 16.77 -10.37
C ILE A 218 -8.50 15.82 -9.74
N SER A 219 -8.12 15.04 -8.73
CA SER A 219 -9.07 14.22 -7.98
C SER A 219 -10.15 15.07 -7.31
N LYS A 220 -9.75 16.15 -6.65
CA LYS A 220 -10.69 17.11 -6.04
C LYS A 220 -11.57 17.83 -7.07
N ALA A 221 -11.00 18.16 -8.23
CA ALA A 221 -11.78 18.73 -9.33
C ALA A 221 -12.86 17.75 -9.84
N LYS A 222 -12.57 16.47 -9.95
CA LYS A 222 -13.56 15.44 -10.33
C LYS A 222 -14.73 15.42 -9.34
N GLU A 223 -14.45 15.45 -8.04
CA GLU A 223 -15.48 15.51 -6.99
C GLU A 223 -16.40 16.73 -7.17
N LEU A 224 -15.80 17.92 -7.40
CA LEU A 224 -16.55 19.17 -7.60
C LEU A 224 -17.34 19.19 -8.91
N LEU A 225 -16.80 18.63 -10.00
CA LEU A 225 -17.48 18.56 -11.29
C LEU A 225 -18.76 17.72 -11.25
N VAL A 226 -18.77 16.66 -10.45
CA VAL A 226 -19.92 15.77 -10.28
C VAL A 226 -20.94 16.36 -9.29
N SER A 227 -20.46 16.89 -8.16
CA SER A 227 -21.32 17.41 -7.09
C SER A 227 -21.93 18.77 -7.42
N HIS A 228 -21.29 19.61 -8.26
CA HIS A 228 -21.71 20.96 -8.61
C HIS A 228 -21.82 21.13 -10.14
N ARG A 229 -22.81 20.48 -10.74
CA ARG A 229 -22.97 20.39 -12.22
C ARG A 229 -23.11 21.73 -12.94
N THR A 230 -23.67 22.76 -12.29
CA THR A 230 -23.89 24.08 -12.87
C THR A 230 -22.72 25.06 -12.67
N ARG A 231 -21.79 24.74 -11.81
CA ARG A 231 -20.65 25.59 -11.47
C ARG A 231 -19.71 25.77 -12.67
N LYS A 232 -19.22 26.99 -12.90
CA LYS A 232 -18.30 27.27 -14.02
C LYS A 232 -16.98 26.50 -13.83
N ILE A 233 -16.41 26.02 -14.94
CA ILE A 233 -15.12 25.33 -14.95
C ILE A 233 -14.00 26.22 -14.38
N GLN A 234 -14.06 27.52 -14.67
CA GLN A 234 -13.13 28.51 -14.13
C GLN A 234 -13.16 28.58 -12.60
N ASP A 235 -14.36 28.58 -11.99
CA ASP A 235 -14.49 28.63 -10.54
C ASP A 235 -13.95 27.35 -9.89
N ILE A 236 -14.24 26.19 -10.50
CA ILE A 236 -13.67 24.91 -10.02
C ILE A 236 -12.14 24.90 -10.15
N SER A 237 -11.57 25.47 -11.23
CA SER A 237 -10.13 25.55 -11.38
C SER A 237 -9.48 26.35 -10.24
N GLN A 238 -10.09 27.45 -9.84
CA GLN A 238 -9.63 28.28 -8.72
C GLN A 238 -9.75 27.55 -7.37
N ASP A 239 -10.87 26.87 -7.13
CA ASP A 239 -11.11 26.12 -5.91
C ASP A 239 -10.11 24.98 -5.70
N VAL A 240 -9.57 24.43 -6.77
CA VAL A 240 -8.55 23.39 -6.67
C VAL A 240 -7.12 23.91 -6.82
N GLY A 241 -6.93 25.23 -6.76
CA GLY A 241 -5.64 25.87 -6.68
C GLY A 241 -4.93 26.14 -8.01
N TYR A 242 -5.69 26.26 -9.12
CA TYR A 242 -5.15 26.75 -10.40
C TYR A 242 -5.52 28.21 -10.61
N THR A 243 -4.52 29.06 -10.81
CA THR A 243 -4.69 30.47 -11.15
C THR A 243 -5.10 30.68 -12.60
N ASP A 244 -4.71 29.78 -13.51
CA ASP A 244 -5.04 29.78 -14.92
C ASP A 244 -5.94 28.57 -15.27
N ALA A 245 -7.16 28.89 -15.73
CA ALA A 245 -8.15 27.88 -16.14
C ALA A 245 -7.70 27.09 -17.38
N SER A 246 -6.91 27.69 -18.28
CA SER A 246 -6.40 27.00 -19.47
C SER A 246 -5.38 25.94 -19.08
N HIS A 247 -4.48 26.28 -18.14
CA HIS A 247 -3.54 25.32 -17.57
C HIS A 247 -4.27 24.18 -16.82
N PHE A 248 -5.32 24.50 -16.06
CA PHE A 248 -6.15 23.49 -15.42
C PHE A 248 -6.76 22.50 -16.44
N VAL A 249 -7.39 23.02 -17.51
CA VAL A 249 -8.00 22.17 -18.55
C VAL A 249 -6.96 21.26 -19.21
N LEU A 250 -5.78 21.80 -19.50
CA LEU A 250 -4.65 21.01 -20.04
C LEU A 250 -4.24 19.88 -19.12
N MET A 251 -4.04 20.19 -17.81
CA MET A 251 -3.61 19.21 -16.82
C MET A 251 -4.69 18.16 -16.52
N PHE A 252 -5.94 18.59 -16.49
CA PHE A 252 -7.09 17.69 -16.33
C PHE A 252 -7.15 16.70 -17.49
N ARG A 253 -7.08 17.19 -18.76
CA ARG A 253 -7.05 16.32 -19.94
C ARG A 253 -5.86 15.38 -19.96
N LYS A 254 -4.66 15.86 -19.62
CA LYS A 254 -3.45 15.03 -19.54
C LYS A 254 -3.60 13.91 -18.51
N THR A 255 -4.28 14.16 -17.39
CA THR A 255 -4.41 13.21 -16.30
C THR A 255 -5.57 12.23 -16.50
N THR A 256 -6.66 12.66 -17.17
CA THR A 256 -7.91 11.89 -17.27
C THR A 256 -8.25 11.40 -18.68
N GLY A 257 -7.55 11.90 -19.69
CA GLY A 257 -7.84 11.64 -21.11
C GLY A 257 -8.92 12.50 -21.72
N MET A 258 -9.65 13.31 -20.93
CA MET A 258 -10.77 14.15 -21.39
C MET A 258 -10.77 15.52 -20.71
N THR A 259 -11.49 16.49 -21.30
CA THR A 259 -11.64 17.81 -20.69
C THR A 259 -12.59 17.78 -19.48
N PRO A 260 -12.51 18.78 -18.56
CA PRO A 260 -13.45 18.89 -17.45
C PRO A 260 -14.93 18.94 -17.89
N SER A 261 -15.21 19.59 -19.02
CA SER A 261 -16.58 19.68 -19.57
C SER A 261 -17.09 18.34 -20.09
N GLU A 262 -16.23 17.57 -20.78
CA GLU A 262 -16.55 16.20 -21.22
C GLU A 262 -16.76 15.29 -20.01
N PHE A 263 -15.87 15.36 -19.01
CA PHE A 263 -15.98 14.59 -17.77
C PHE A 263 -17.32 14.83 -17.06
N ARG A 264 -17.74 16.11 -16.94
CA ARG A 264 -19.03 16.50 -16.34
C ARG A 264 -20.24 15.96 -17.11
N LYS A 265 -20.15 15.86 -18.45
CA LYS A 265 -21.28 15.39 -19.27
C LYS A 265 -21.55 13.89 -19.14
N ILE A 266 -20.51 13.10 -18.86
CA ILE A 266 -20.62 11.64 -18.79
C ILE A 266 -20.85 11.12 -17.38
N ASN A 267 -20.71 11.98 -16.36
CA ASN A 267 -20.96 11.68 -14.95
C ASN A 267 -22.04 12.60 -14.37
#